data_58e66ddbcf7c2daac0c0f0086d513895
#
_entry.id   58e66ddbcf7c2daac0c0f0086d513895
#
_cell.length_a   1.000
_cell.length_b   1.000
_cell.length_c   1.000
_cell.angle_alpha   90.00
_cell.angle_beta   90.00
_cell.angle_gamma   90.00
#
_symmetry.space_group_name_H-M   'P 1'
#
loop_
_entity.id
_entity.type
_entity.pdbx_description
1 polymer ?
#
loop_
_entity_poly.entity_id
_entity_poly.type
_entity_poly.pdbx_seq_one_letter_code
_entity_poly.pdbx_strand_id
1 'polypeptide(L)'
;MVGLEDSIELKSKPLRSDRSFLARSLGWLIRGIWVVCQVVLIAWGTLAIYYSNLPWAELRLTLAAAFAAFAAWVCWVSARRGMTAAFVVLFFAVVTWWIWIAPLQNRNWRPEVAVVPRAIIDGDRVRITGVRNFDYRSRNDFTVRYEEREISLSHLKAIDFFVSYWSEGLVGHTFLSFIFDNAPPLTISIETRPEVGEGFDPIASMFKQFELIYVVGDERDLVRVRTNYRKETVYLYRLNASDIDAPRLLLVYLDRINELAERPEWYHLLSNSCTINIVRYTNAAGRVGRFDIRHLFKGLIDRYLYHSGRVDTTLRFDELRRRSLINEAAQAADDAPDFSQRIRASLPTTPH
;
A
#
# COMPACT_ATOMS: atom_id res chain seq x y z
N MET A 1 61.99 -52.08 -49.47
CA MET A 1 61.97 -51.21 -48.30
C MET A 1 60.64 -50.56 -48.22
N VAL A 2 59.93 -50.94 -47.20
CA VAL A 2 58.52 -50.70 -46.98
C VAL A 2 58.35 -49.38 -46.23
N GLY A 3 57.58 -48.47 -46.70
CA GLY A 3 57.13 -47.28 -45.98
C GLY A 3 55.64 -47.33 -45.80
N LEU A 4 55.18 -47.57 -44.56
CA LEU A 4 53.81 -47.51 -44.13
C LEU A 4 53.50 -46.05 -43.70
N GLU A 5 52.63 -45.33 -44.44
CA GLU A 5 51.94 -44.14 -44.00
C GLU A 5 50.59 -44.53 -43.42
N ASP A 6 50.50 -44.53 -42.08
CA ASP A 6 49.21 -44.61 -41.37
C ASP A 6 48.55 -43.24 -41.32
N SER A 7 47.59 -43.02 -42.21
CA SER A 7 46.69 -41.84 -42.17
C SER A 7 45.60 -42.04 -41.11
N ILE A 8 45.71 -41.35 -39.97
CA ILE A 8 44.68 -41.28 -38.94
C ILE A 8 43.54 -40.34 -39.45
N GLU A 9 42.47 -40.95 -39.91
CA GLU A 9 41.23 -40.31 -40.29
C GLU A 9 40.45 -39.92 -39.02
N LEU A 10 40.57 -38.70 -38.54
CA LEU A 10 39.75 -38.11 -37.49
C LEU A 10 38.31 -37.94 -37.97
N LYS A 11 37.44 -38.96 -37.73
CA LYS A 11 36.00 -38.86 -37.89
C LYS A 11 35.42 -37.82 -36.91
N SER A 12 35.21 -36.58 -37.37
CA SER A 12 34.44 -35.60 -36.66
C SER A 12 32.96 -36.05 -36.52
N LYS A 13 32.57 -36.44 -35.31
CA LYS A 13 31.16 -36.69 -34.99
C LYS A 13 30.37 -35.39 -35.20
N PRO A 14 29.26 -35.40 -35.93
CA PRO A 14 28.47 -34.17 -36.16
C PRO A 14 27.80 -33.71 -34.86
N LEU A 15 27.95 -32.41 -34.53
CA LEU A 15 27.29 -31.67 -33.46
C LEU A 15 25.73 -31.58 -33.62
N ARG A 16 25.09 -32.70 -33.98
CA ARG A 16 23.64 -32.75 -34.23
C ARG A 16 22.80 -32.95 -32.95
N SER A 17 23.41 -33.36 -31.84
CA SER A 17 22.68 -33.68 -30.59
C SER A 17 22.31 -32.43 -29.79
N ASP A 18 23.11 -31.34 -29.79
CA ASP A 18 22.87 -30.14 -28.97
C ASP A 18 21.71 -29.30 -29.47
N ARG A 19 21.54 -29.16 -30.77
CA ARG A 19 20.40 -28.40 -31.34
C ARG A 19 19.04 -29.03 -31.04
N SER A 20 18.94 -30.34 -31.02
CA SER A 20 17.70 -31.07 -30.72
C SER A 20 17.36 -31.04 -29.22
N PHE A 21 18.36 -30.97 -28.35
CA PHE A 21 18.20 -30.82 -26.90
C PHE A 21 17.74 -29.39 -26.56
N LEU A 22 18.40 -28.36 -27.11
CA LEU A 22 18.04 -26.96 -26.94
C LEU A 22 16.61 -26.68 -27.45
N ALA A 23 16.24 -27.19 -28.62
CA ALA A 23 14.91 -27.01 -29.18
C ALA A 23 13.82 -27.68 -28.29
N ARG A 24 14.09 -28.84 -27.71
CA ARG A 24 13.17 -29.52 -26.77
C ARG A 24 13.05 -28.75 -25.46
N SER A 25 14.17 -28.32 -24.89
CA SER A 25 14.20 -27.51 -23.65
C SER A 25 13.46 -26.19 -23.81
N LEU A 26 13.64 -25.50 -24.94
CA LEU A 26 12.90 -24.28 -25.28
C LEU A 26 11.39 -24.56 -25.43
N GLY A 27 11.02 -25.68 -26.06
CA GLY A 27 9.61 -26.09 -26.17
C GLY A 27 8.94 -26.37 -24.80
N TRP A 28 9.66 -26.99 -23.87
CA TRP A 28 9.18 -27.19 -22.51
C TRP A 28 9.05 -25.85 -21.75
N LEU A 29 10.02 -24.95 -21.88
CA LEU A 29 9.98 -23.62 -21.29
C LEU A 29 8.77 -22.82 -21.79
N ILE A 30 8.53 -22.77 -23.12
CA ILE A 30 7.40 -22.07 -23.72
C ILE A 30 6.07 -22.67 -23.21
N ARG A 31 5.96 -23.99 -23.14
CA ARG A 31 4.76 -24.65 -22.59
C ARG A 31 4.57 -24.30 -21.10
N GLY A 32 5.63 -24.30 -20.32
CA GLY A 32 5.59 -23.91 -18.90
C GLY A 32 5.09 -22.47 -18.73
N ILE A 33 5.65 -21.52 -19.48
CA ILE A 33 5.22 -20.11 -19.47
C ILE A 33 3.75 -20.01 -19.88
N TRP A 34 3.33 -20.73 -20.92
CA TRP A 34 1.94 -20.72 -21.37
C TRP A 34 0.96 -21.21 -20.30
N VAL A 35 1.30 -22.32 -19.60
CA VAL A 35 0.47 -22.82 -18.49
C VAL A 35 0.42 -21.80 -17.34
N VAL A 36 1.55 -21.18 -16.98
CA VAL A 36 1.57 -20.13 -15.94
C VAL A 36 0.69 -18.95 -16.33
N CYS A 37 0.75 -18.50 -17.59
CA CYS A 37 -0.13 -17.42 -18.08
C CYS A 37 -1.62 -17.81 -17.97
N GLN A 38 -1.99 -19.05 -18.34
CA GLN A 38 -3.37 -19.52 -18.20
C GLN A 38 -3.82 -19.53 -16.73
N VAL A 39 -2.98 -20.06 -15.82
CA VAL A 39 -3.28 -20.07 -14.38
C VAL A 39 -3.47 -18.64 -13.84
N VAL A 40 -2.61 -17.70 -14.23
CA VAL A 40 -2.71 -16.30 -13.81
C VAL A 40 -4.00 -15.66 -14.32
N LEU A 41 -4.38 -15.87 -15.58
CA LEU A 41 -5.63 -15.33 -16.14
C LEU A 41 -6.86 -15.93 -15.47
N ILE A 42 -6.89 -17.23 -15.23
CA ILE A 42 -7.97 -17.92 -14.53
C ILE A 42 -8.09 -17.39 -13.09
N ALA A 43 -6.97 -17.34 -12.37
CA ALA A 43 -6.94 -16.82 -10.99
C ALA A 43 -7.42 -15.37 -10.92
N TRP A 44 -6.94 -14.51 -11.82
CA TRP A 44 -7.34 -13.11 -11.86
C TRP A 44 -8.85 -12.95 -12.12
N GLY A 45 -9.38 -13.62 -13.14
CA GLY A 45 -10.82 -13.54 -13.45
C GLY A 45 -11.70 -14.10 -12.34
N THR A 46 -11.28 -15.20 -11.72
CA THR A 46 -11.96 -15.81 -10.57
C THR A 46 -12.01 -14.85 -9.38
N LEU A 47 -10.88 -14.23 -9.03
CA LEU A 47 -10.78 -13.28 -7.93
C LEU A 47 -11.51 -11.97 -8.24
N ALA A 48 -11.49 -11.50 -9.50
CA ALA A 48 -12.24 -10.33 -9.93
C ALA A 48 -13.76 -10.52 -9.76
N ILE A 49 -14.28 -11.73 -10.00
CA ILE A 49 -15.68 -12.07 -9.76
C ILE A 49 -15.96 -12.22 -8.26
N TYR A 50 -15.09 -12.92 -7.54
CA TYR A 50 -15.27 -13.18 -6.11
C TYR A 50 -15.27 -11.91 -5.26
N TYR A 51 -14.35 -10.97 -5.54
CA TYR A 51 -14.25 -9.67 -4.86
C TYR A 51 -15.05 -8.56 -5.54
N SER A 52 -16.02 -8.91 -6.37
CA SER A 52 -16.86 -7.92 -7.06
C SER A 52 -17.88 -7.27 -6.14
N ASN A 53 -18.56 -6.25 -6.66
CA ASN A 53 -19.64 -5.51 -5.99
C ASN A 53 -21.02 -6.21 -6.01
N LEU A 54 -21.09 -7.47 -6.42
CA LEU A 54 -22.34 -8.23 -6.36
C LEU A 54 -22.77 -8.43 -4.91
N PRO A 55 -24.06 -8.22 -4.57
CA PRO A 55 -24.51 -8.10 -3.18
C PRO A 55 -24.48 -9.40 -2.39
N TRP A 56 -24.59 -10.57 -3.07
CA TRP A 56 -24.70 -11.87 -2.40
C TRP A 56 -23.37 -12.65 -2.46
N ALA A 57 -22.81 -12.99 -1.30
CA ALA A 57 -21.55 -13.73 -1.21
C ALA A 57 -21.63 -15.10 -1.89
N GLU A 58 -22.76 -15.80 -1.75
CA GLU A 58 -23.00 -17.11 -2.36
C GLU A 58 -23.02 -17.01 -3.90
N LEU A 59 -23.62 -15.94 -4.44
CA LEU A 59 -23.63 -15.70 -5.88
C LEU A 59 -22.21 -15.43 -6.39
N ARG A 60 -21.45 -14.59 -5.70
CA ARG A 60 -20.04 -14.30 -6.05
C ARG A 60 -19.21 -15.58 -6.07
N LEU A 61 -19.34 -16.40 -5.02
CA LEU A 61 -18.64 -17.68 -4.90
C LEU A 61 -19.04 -18.64 -6.04
N THR A 62 -20.34 -18.77 -6.31
CA THR A 62 -20.85 -19.67 -7.36
C THR A 62 -20.38 -19.24 -8.75
N LEU A 63 -20.46 -17.95 -9.08
CA LEU A 63 -20.00 -17.42 -10.37
C LEU A 63 -18.47 -17.54 -10.52
N ALA A 64 -17.70 -17.27 -9.47
CA ALA A 64 -16.26 -17.44 -9.46
C ALA A 64 -15.86 -18.91 -9.67
N ALA A 65 -16.50 -19.84 -8.97
CA ALA A 65 -16.28 -21.26 -9.11
C ALA A 65 -16.65 -21.77 -10.51
N ALA A 66 -17.81 -21.34 -11.04
CA ALA A 66 -18.25 -21.70 -12.39
C ALA A 66 -17.27 -21.17 -13.47
N PHE A 67 -16.80 -19.91 -13.33
CA PHE A 67 -15.80 -19.35 -14.21
C PHE A 67 -14.49 -20.14 -14.17
N ALA A 68 -13.98 -20.45 -12.97
CA ALA A 68 -12.73 -21.21 -12.80
C ALA A 68 -12.83 -22.60 -13.41
N ALA A 69 -13.94 -23.32 -13.13
CA ALA A 69 -14.18 -24.66 -13.67
C ALA A 69 -14.28 -24.65 -15.20
N PHE A 70 -15.05 -23.72 -15.77
CA PHE A 70 -15.17 -23.57 -17.22
C PHE A 70 -13.82 -23.22 -17.87
N ALA A 71 -13.09 -22.27 -17.32
CA ALA A 71 -11.78 -21.86 -17.83
C ALA A 71 -10.76 -23.01 -17.78
N ALA A 72 -10.67 -23.72 -16.65
CA ALA A 72 -9.80 -24.87 -16.49
C ALA A 72 -10.14 -25.98 -17.49
N TRP A 73 -11.43 -26.29 -17.67
CA TRP A 73 -11.89 -27.27 -18.64
C TRP A 73 -11.52 -26.87 -20.08
N VAL A 74 -11.72 -25.61 -20.45
CA VAL A 74 -11.35 -25.12 -21.78
C VAL A 74 -9.84 -25.17 -22.01
N CYS A 75 -9.04 -24.74 -21.04
CA CYS A 75 -7.59 -24.65 -21.19
C CYS A 75 -6.89 -26.01 -21.21
N TRP A 76 -7.39 -27.01 -20.47
CA TRP A 76 -6.66 -28.27 -20.26
C TRP A 76 -7.38 -29.53 -20.74
N VAL A 77 -8.68 -29.49 -21.00
CA VAL A 77 -9.45 -30.66 -21.41
C VAL A 77 -10.04 -30.50 -22.81
N SER A 78 -10.56 -29.30 -23.15
CA SER A 78 -11.22 -29.09 -24.44
C SER A 78 -10.24 -28.83 -25.58
N ALA A 79 -10.33 -29.64 -26.64
CA ALA A 79 -9.55 -29.41 -27.88
C ALA A 79 -10.31 -28.53 -28.91
N ARG A 80 -11.49 -28.01 -28.58
CA ARG A 80 -12.38 -27.32 -29.54
C ARG A 80 -12.04 -25.83 -29.61
N ARG A 81 -11.60 -25.34 -30.78
CA ARG A 81 -11.30 -23.91 -31.01
C ARG A 81 -12.43 -22.95 -30.65
N GLY A 82 -13.69 -23.37 -30.86
CA GLY A 82 -14.86 -22.57 -30.47
C GLY A 82 -14.97 -22.33 -28.96
N MET A 83 -14.57 -23.31 -28.15
CA MET A 83 -14.59 -23.16 -26.68
C MET A 83 -13.49 -22.20 -26.21
N THR A 84 -12.33 -22.21 -26.84
CA THR A 84 -11.27 -21.23 -26.56
C THR A 84 -11.75 -19.80 -26.89
N ALA A 85 -12.43 -19.62 -28.01
CA ALA A 85 -13.01 -18.33 -28.37
C ALA A 85 -14.08 -17.90 -27.36
N ALA A 86 -14.95 -18.82 -26.91
CA ALA A 86 -15.95 -18.54 -25.88
C ALA A 86 -15.30 -18.11 -24.53
N PHE A 87 -14.21 -18.79 -24.12
CA PHE A 87 -13.46 -18.39 -22.93
C PHE A 87 -12.87 -16.98 -23.08
N VAL A 88 -12.23 -16.69 -24.20
CA VAL A 88 -11.66 -15.35 -24.47
C VAL A 88 -12.73 -14.26 -24.39
N VAL A 89 -13.89 -14.47 -25.02
CA VAL A 89 -15.02 -13.53 -24.96
C VAL A 89 -15.50 -13.36 -23.53
N LEU A 90 -15.69 -14.46 -22.78
CA LEU A 90 -16.12 -14.40 -21.37
C LEU A 90 -15.08 -13.67 -20.50
N PHE A 91 -13.79 -13.96 -20.68
CA PHE A 91 -12.72 -13.29 -19.94
C PHE A 91 -12.74 -11.78 -20.18
N PHE A 92 -12.82 -11.34 -21.44
CA PHE A 92 -12.92 -9.92 -21.75
C PHE A 92 -14.22 -9.28 -21.25
N ALA A 93 -15.33 -10.02 -21.23
CA ALA A 93 -16.56 -9.53 -20.60
C ALA A 93 -16.37 -9.29 -19.08
N VAL A 94 -15.69 -10.21 -18.36
CA VAL A 94 -15.34 -10.04 -16.96
C VAL A 94 -14.41 -8.84 -16.76
N VAL A 95 -13.38 -8.68 -17.59
CA VAL A 95 -12.44 -7.55 -17.56
C VAL A 95 -13.20 -6.23 -17.75
N THR A 96 -14.03 -6.14 -18.79
CA THR A 96 -14.82 -4.94 -19.10
C THR A 96 -15.74 -4.60 -17.94
N TRP A 97 -16.52 -5.56 -17.47
CA TRP A 97 -17.38 -5.36 -16.30
C TRP A 97 -16.58 -4.89 -15.08
N TRP A 98 -15.45 -5.54 -14.75
CA TRP A 98 -14.60 -5.16 -13.63
C TRP A 98 -14.06 -3.73 -13.75
N ILE A 99 -13.68 -3.28 -14.95
CA ILE A 99 -13.24 -1.90 -15.19
C ILE A 99 -14.34 -0.90 -14.85
N TRP A 100 -15.59 -1.21 -15.20
CA TRP A 100 -16.75 -0.34 -15.00
C TRP A 100 -17.28 -0.31 -13.57
N ILE A 101 -16.81 -1.16 -12.67
CA ILE A 101 -17.18 -1.07 -11.25
C ILE A 101 -16.60 0.24 -10.69
N ALA A 102 -17.49 1.18 -10.37
CA ALA A 102 -17.12 2.47 -9.80
C ALA A 102 -17.06 2.40 -8.26
N PRO A 103 -16.14 3.15 -7.62
CA PRO A 103 -16.13 3.30 -6.18
C PRO A 103 -17.32 4.14 -5.72
N LEU A 104 -17.80 3.92 -4.49
CA LEU A 104 -19.00 4.56 -3.95
C LEU A 104 -18.66 5.39 -2.71
N GLN A 105 -19.37 6.54 -2.54
CA GLN A 105 -19.27 7.33 -1.30
C GLN A 105 -20.24 6.87 -0.22
N ASN A 106 -21.41 6.34 -0.60
CA ASN A 106 -22.51 6.02 0.31
C ASN A 106 -22.62 4.51 0.48
N ARG A 107 -21.88 3.99 1.48
CA ARG A 107 -21.98 2.60 1.94
C ARG A 107 -22.06 2.60 3.46
N ASN A 108 -22.27 1.44 4.06
CA ASN A 108 -22.34 1.30 5.53
C ASN A 108 -20.91 1.24 6.11
N TRP A 109 -20.23 2.38 6.12
CA TRP A 109 -18.84 2.49 6.53
C TRP A 109 -18.65 2.23 8.02
N ARG A 110 -17.53 1.64 8.38
CA ARG A 110 -17.09 1.58 9.78
C ARG A 110 -16.93 3.00 10.33
N PRO A 111 -17.25 3.24 11.63
CA PRO A 111 -17.17 4.56 12.24
C PRO A 111 -15.83 5.26 12.05
N GLU A 112 -14.72 4.50 12.07
CA GLU A 112 -13.36 5.03 11.97
C GLU A 112 -13.02 5.63 10.61
N VAL A 113 -13.82 5.35 9.58
CA VAL A 113 -13.64 5.79 8.18
C VAL A 113 -14.94 6.33 7.56
N ALA A 114 -15.93 6.62 8.39
CA ALA A 114 -17.26 7.04 7.92
C ALA A 114 -17.23 8.45 7.31
N VAL A 115 -16.48 9.37 7.91
CA VAL A 115 -16.43 10.79 7.50
C VAL A 115 -15.26 11.03 6.57
N VAL A 116 -15.53 11.59 5.39
CA VAL A 116 -14.50 12.05 4.45
C VAL A 116 -14.10 13.48 4.85
N PRO A 117 -12.83 13.72 5.14
CA PRO A 117 -12.37 15.07 5.50
C PRO A 117 -12.41 16.00 4.28
N ARG A 118 -12.49 17.31 4.55
CA ARG A 118 -12.38 18.39 3.56
C ARG A 118 -11.52 19.51 4.09
N ALA A 119 -10.79 20.17 3.21
CA ALA A 119 -9.95 21.31 3.55
C ALA A 119 -10.38 22.56 2.76
N ILE A 120 -10.51 23.69 3.45
CA ILE A 120 -10.70 25.01 2.87
C ILE A 120 -9.41 25.77 3.09
N ILE A 121 -8.75 26.18 1.99
CA ILE A 121 -7.45 26.84 1.99
C ILE A 121 -7.68 28.31 1.67
N ASP A 122 -7.29 29.19 2.59
CA ASP A 122 -7.38 30.66 2.44
C ASP A 122 -6.02 31.27 2.78
N GLY A 123 -5.16 31.39 1.78
CA GLY A 123 -3.80 31.87 1.94
C GLY A 123 -2.99 30.98 2.90
N ASP A 124 -2.55 31.53 4.02
CA ASP A 124 -1.82 30.82 5.06
C ASP A 124 -2.71 29.97 5.96
N ARG A 125 -4.00 30.31 6.05
CA ARG A 125 -4.96 29.66 6.93
C ARG A 125 -5.65 28.49 6.24
N VAL A 126 -5.69 27.35 6.91
CA VAL A 126 -6.38 26.15 6.42
C VAL A 126 -7.36 25.66 7.46
N ARG A 127 -8.62 25.50 7.07
CA ARG A 127 -9.67 24.88 7.88
C ARG A 127 -9.97 23.49 7.38
N ILE A 128 -9.92 22.51 8.26
CA ILE A 128 -10.10 21.09 7.92
C ILE A 128 -11.28 20.55 8.72
N THR A 129 -12.27 20.01 8.03
CA THR A 129 -13.43 19.32 8.64
C THR A 129 -13.23 17.81 8.60
N GLY A 130 -13.90 17.09 9.50
CA GLY A 130 -13.81 15.64 9.57
C GLY A 130 -12.49 15.14 10.18
N VAL A 131 -11.83 15.96 10.99
CA VAL A 131 -10.64 15.58 11.75
C VAL A 131 -11.04 14.59 12.84
N ARG A 132 -10.49 13.39 12.80
CA ARG A 132 -10.80 12.33 13.75
C ARG A 132 -10.06 12.54 15.07
N ASN A 133 -10.80 12.47 16.17
CA ASN A 133 -10.26 12.59 17.51
C ASN A 133 -11.05 11.68 18.46
N PHE A 134 -10.99 10.37 18.17
CA PHE A 134 -11.71 9.35 18.95
C PHE A 134 -11.05 9.11 20.28
N ASP A 135 -11.86 8.80 21.27
CA ASP A 135 -11.38 8.39 22.58
C ASP A 135 -11.63 6.89 22.80
N TYR A 136 -10.54 6.13 22.92
CA TYR A 136 -10.55 4.67 22.98
C TYR A 136 -10.49 4.17 24.42
N ARG A 137 -11.33 3.19 24.73
CA ARG A 137 -11.29 2.36 25.95
C ARG A 137 -10.76 0.96 25.65
N SER A 138 -10.99 0.49 24.42
CA SER A 138 -10.40 -0.73 23.88
C SER A 138 -10.28 -0.64 22.35
N ARG A 139 -9.78 -1.69 21.71
CA ARG A 139 -9.69 -1.76 20.24
C ARG A 139 -11.06 -1.54 19.55
N ASN A 140 -12.15 -2.01 20.17
CA ASN A 140 -13.49 -2.02 19.59
C ASN A 140 -14.49 -1.16 20.38
N ASP A 141 -14.05 -0.57 21.50
CA ASP A 141 -14.85 0.34 22.32
C ASP A 141 -14.21 1.71 22.34
N PHE A 142 -14.85 2.68 21.72
CA PHE A 142 -14.40 4.05 21.58
C PHE A 142 -15.56 5.02 21.40
N THR A 143 -15.33 6.26 21.79
CA THR A 143 -16.27 7.35 21.54
C THR A 143 -15.94 7.99 20.20
N VAL A 144 -16.89 7.96 19.27
CA VAL A 144 -16.78 8.60 17.97
C VAL A 144 -16.80 10.12 18.14
N ARG A 145 -15.74 10.79 17.69
CA ARG A 145 -15.65 12.25 17.69
C ARG A 145 -14.90 12.73 16.46
N TYR A 146 -15.59 13.50 15.64
CA TYR A 146 -15.01 14.26 14.53
C TYR A 146 -15.08 15.74 14.89
N GLU A 147 -14.04 16.47 14.58
CA GLU A 147 -13.93 17.90 14.88
C GLU A 147 -13.50 18.69 13.62
N GLU A 148 -13.58 20.00 13.73
CA GLU A 148 -13.00 20.94 12.79
C GLU A 148 -11.69 21.48 13.39
N ARG A 149 -10.64 21.61 12.56
CA ARG A 149 -9.34 22.13 12.98
C ARG A 149 -8.86 23.19 12.02
N GLU A 150 -8.32 24.27 12.60
CA GLU A 150 -7.67 25.35 11.86
C GLU A 150 -6.16 25.28 12.11
N ILE A 151 -5.37 25.45 11.04
CA ILE A 151 -3.91 25.47 11.06
C ILE A 151 -3.39 26.60 10.19
N SER A 152 -2.13 27.03 10.42
CA SER A 152 -1.43 28.00 9.58
C SER A 152 -0.20 27.34 8.94
N LEU A 153 -0.08 27.45 7.62
CA LEU A 153 1.01 26.83 6.86
C LEU A 153 2.38 27.38 7.28
N SER A 154 2.48 28.67 7.59
CA SER A 154 3.71 29.33 8.07
C SER A 154 4.19 28.81 9.42
N HIS A 155 3.30 28.21 10.20
CA HIS A 155 3.61 27.60 11.51
C HIS A 155 3.99 26.11 11.44
N LEU A 156 4.05 25.53 10.23
CA LEU A 156 4.51 24.17 10.03
C LEU A 156 6.04 24.09 10.20
N LYS A 157 6.51 23.30 11.16
CA LYS A 157 7.94 23.20 11.55
C LYS A 157 8.60 21.93 11.12
N ALA A 158 7.85 20.82 11.07
CA ALA A 158 8.44 19.53 10.77
C ALA A 158 7.41 18.55 10.24
N ILE A 159 7.92 17.46 9.65
CA ILE A 159 7.11 16.30 9.24
C ILE A 159 7.71 15.08 9.89
N ASP A 160 6.85 14.28 10.53
CA ASP A 160 7.20 12.99 11.09
C ASP A 160 6.60 11.87 10.23
N PHE A 161 7.38 10.84 10.01
CA PHE A 161 7.01 9.64 9.27
C PHE A 161 6.82 8.50 10.26
N PHE A 162 5.64 7.90 10.25
CA PHE A 162 5.33 6.75 11.07
C PHE A 162 5.32 5.46 10.26
N VAL A 163 5.86 4.40 10.86
CA VAL A 163 5.75 3.04 10.37
C VAL A 163 5.13 2.20 11.47
N SER A 164 3.99 1.58 11.20
CA SER A 164 3.29 0.69 12.11
C SER A 164 3.30 -0.73 11.55
N TYR A 165 3.84 -1.67 12.31
CA TYR A 165 3.91 -3.09 11.96
C TYR A 165 2.85 -3.88 12.71
N TRP A 166 2.02 -4.64 11.98
CA TRP A 166 0.98 -5.50 12.57
C TRP A 166 1.55 -6.81 13.11
N SER A 167 2.65 -7.27 12.55
CA SER A 167 3.47 -8.40 12.99
C SER A 167 4.91 -8.17 12.56
N GLU A 168 5.85 -8.92 13.09
CA GLU A 168 7.22 -8.92 12.58
C GLU A 168 7.23 -9.35 11.11
N GLY A 169 7.81 -8.55 10.22
CA GLY A 169 7.94 -8.88 8.81
C GLY A 169 7.75 -7.72 7.84
N LEU A 170 7.33 -8.06 6.61
CA LEU A 170 7.29 -7.13 5.48
C LEU A 170 6.00 -6.29 5.40
N VAL A 171 5.00 -6.57 6.24
CA VAL A 171 3.69 -5.93 6.19
C VAL A 171 3.58 -4.88 7.28
N GLY A 172 3.35 -3.65 6.87
CA GLY A 172 3.19 -2.50 7.77
C GLY A 172 2.29 -1.44 7.15
N HIS A 173 2.02 -0.42 7.92
CA HIS A 173 1.28 0.76 7.51
C HIS A 173 2.13 2.01 7.70
N THR A 174 2.03 2.98 6.82
CA THR A 174 2.80 4.22 6.87
C THR A 174 1.88 5.43 6.80
N PHE A 175 2.19 6.46 7.59
CA PHE A 175 1.45 7.70 7.62
C PHE A 175 2.35 8.85 8.06
N LEU A 176 1.87 10.09 7.88
CA LEU A 176 2.61 11.29 8.20
C LEU A 176 1.92 12.08 9.31
N SER A 177 2.72 12.81 10.09
CA SER A 177 2.24 13.84 11.01
C SER A 177 2.93 15.15 10.71
N PHE A 178 2.15 16.20 10.55
CA PHE A 178 2.60 17.56 10.29
C PHE A 178 2.63 18.31 11.63
N ILE A 179 3.80 18.85 11.98
CA ILE A 179 4.07 19.42 13.30
C ILE A 179 4.08 20.92 13.23
N PHE A 180 3.21 21.54 13.99
CA PHE A 180 3.06 23.01 14.09
C PHE A 180 3.59 23.50 15.44
N ASP A 181 4.02 24.76 15.51
CA ASP A 181 4.42 25.41 16.75
C ASP A 181 3.25 26.13 17.47
N ASN A 182 2.12 26.31 16.79
CA ASN A 182 0.95 27.00 17.30
C ASN A 182 -0.33 26.16 17.36
N ALA A 183 -0.26 24.89 16.93
CA ALA A 183 -1.40 23.97 16.91
C ALA A 183 -0.94 22.53 17.22
N PRO A 184 -1.84 21.65 17.68
CA PRO A 184 -1.55 20.21 17.79
C PRO A 184 -1.14 19.60 16.45
N PRO A 185 -0.31 18.57 16.45
CA PRO A 185 0.06 17.84 15.23
C PRO A 185 -1.16 17.37 14.44
N LEU A 186 -1.06 17.47 13.10
CA LEU A 186 -2.07 16.97 12.19
C LEU A 186 -1.57 15.68 11.53
N THR A 187 -2.16 14.57 11.88
CA THR A 187 -1.81 13.26 11.31
C THR A 187 -2.69 12.94 10.12
N ILE A 188 -2.08 12.52 9.02
CA ILE A 188 -2.78 12.11 7.80
C ILE A 188 -2.36 10.68 7.43
N SER A 189 -3.33 9.78 7.44
CA SER A 189 -3.18 8.37 7.10
C SER A 189 -3.99 8.03 5.86
N ILE A 190 -3.38 7.32 4.91
CA ILE A 190 -4.04 6.84 3.68
C ILE A 190 -4.44 5.40 3.90
N GLU A 191 -5.74 5.13 3.96
CA GLU A 191 -6.25 3.85 4.42
C GLU A 191 -7.25 3.23 3.43
N THR A 192 -7.54 1.95 3.61
CA THR A 192 -8.73 1.32 3.06
C THR A 192 -9.96 1.82 3.78
N ARG A 193 -11.11 1.85 3.10
CA ARG A 193 -12.40 2.25 3.66
C ARG A 193 -13.33 1.04 3.75
N PRO A 194 -13.25 0.22 4.83
CA PRO A 194 -14.08 -0.96 4.99
C PRO A 194 -15.51 -0.61 5.43
N GLU A 195 -16.46 -1.44 5.03
CA GLU A 195 -17.80 -1.44 5.60
C GLU A 195 -17.84 -2.10 6.98
N VAL A 196 -18.93 -1.88 7.70
CA VAL A 196 -19.20 -2.58 8.97
C VAL A 196 -19.20 -4.09 8.72
N GLY A 197 -18.41 -4.82 9.50
CA GLY A 197 -18.22 -6.26 9.36
C GLY A 197 -17.07 -6.68 8.44
N GLU A 198 -16.48 -5.77 7.67
CA GLU A 198 -15.31 -6.08 6.85
C GLU A 198 -14.01 -5.92 7.64
N GLY A 199 -13.06 -6.83 7.34
CA GLY A 199 -11.66 -6.74 7.78
C GLY A 199 -10.74 -6.43 6.61
N PHE A 200 -9.50 -6.01 6.89
CA PHE A 200 -8.50 -5.83 5.85
C PHE A 200 -8.05 -7.18 5.29
N ASP A 201 -8.11 -7.32 3.98
CA ASP A 201 -7.59 -8.45 3.21
C ASP A 201 -6.65 -7.92 2.12
N PRO A 202 -5.34 -8.32 2.11
CA PRO A 202 -4.38 -7.87 1.12
C PRO A 202 -4.75 -8.28 -0.31
N ILE A 203 -5.35 -9.46 -0.51
CA ILE A 203 -5.76 -9.93 -1.84
C ILE A 203 -6.97 -9.14 -2.32
N ALA A 204 -7.99 -9.00 -1.47
CA ALA A 204 -9.18 -8.20 -1.76
C ALA A 204 -8.82 -6.76 -2.14
N SER A 205 -7.80 -6.19 -1.50
CA SER A 205 -7.33 -4.82 -1.77
C SER A 205 -6.70 -4.63 -3.16
N MET A 206 -6.46 -5.72 -3.92
CA MET A 206 -6.05 -5.68 -5.33
C MET A 206 -7.23 -5.80 -6.30
N PHE A 207 -8.46 -6.05 -5.78
CA PHE A 207 -9.65 -6.36 -6.60
C PHE A 207 -10.84 -5.43 -6.37
N LYS A 208 -10.61 -4.14 -6.12
CA LYS A 208 -11.66 -3.14 -5.94
C LYS A 208 -12.65 -3.48 -4.79
N GLN A 209 -12.15 -4.10 -3.72
CA GLN A 209 -12.97 -4.40 -2.53
C GLN A 209 -13.11 -3.16 -1.64
N PHE A 210 -12.05 -2.36 -1.54
CA PHE A 210 -12.00 -1.21 -0.64
C PHE A 210 -11.82 0.09 -1.40
N GLU A 211 -12.62 1.08 -1.09
CA GLU A 211 -12.36 2.46 -1.45
C GLU A 211 -11.17 3.01 -0.66
N LEU A 212 -10.52 4.01 -1.23
CA LEU A 212 -9.46 4.77 -0.58
C LEU A 212 -10.08 5.84 0.31
N ILE A 213 -9.47 6.09 1.48
CA ILE A 213 -9.80 7.22 2.33
C ILE A 213 -8.53 7.86 2.90
N TYR A 214 -8.56 9.17 3.06
CA TYR A 214 -7.64 9.89 3.93
C TYR A 214 -8.28 10.02 5.31
N VAL A 215 -7.62 9.48 6.32
CA VAL A 215 -8.00 9.70 7.71
C VAL A 215 -7.12 10.83 8.23
N VAL A 216 -7.72 11.99 8.42
CA VAL A 216 -7.07 13.12 9.09
C VAL A 216 -7.45 13.08 10.55
N GLY A 217 -6.48 13.17 11.46
CA GLY A 217 -6.80 13.06 12.89
C GLY A 217 -5.70 13.53 13.82
N ASP A 218 -6.01 13.45 15.09
CA ASP A 218 -5.09 13.73 16.17
C ASP A 218 -4.16 12.53 16.43
N GLU A 219 -2.91 12.78 16.88
CA GLU A 219 -1.99 11.71 17.25
C GLU A 219 -2.49 10.89 18.44
N ARG A 220 -3.22 11.51 19.37
CA ARG A 220 -3.86 10.81 20.49
C ARG A 220 -4.94 9.82 20.05
N ASP A 221 -5.46 9.95 18.83
CA ASP A 221 -6.30 8.95 18.19
C ASP A 221 -5.44 8.00 17.33
N LEU A 222 -4.85 8.51 16.24
CA LEU A 222 -4.28 7.68 15.19
C LEU A 222 -3.04 6.88 15.63
N VAL A 223 -2.20 7.46 16.50
CA VAL A 223 -1.02 6.77 17.03
C VAL A 223 -1.39 5.91 18.22
N ARG A 224 -2.14 6.47 19.19
CA ARG A 224 -2.50 5.77 20.43
C ARG A 224 -3.32 4.50 20.17
N VAL A 225 -4.26 4.51 19.22
CA VAL A 225 -5.02 3.29 18.88
C VAL A 225 -4.10 2.17 18.40
N ARG A 226 -3.03 2.48 17.70
CA ARG A 226 -2.06 1.50 17.20
C ARG A 226 -1.17 0.97 18.33
N THR A 227 -0.54 1.85 19.09
CA THR A 227 0.40 1.49 20.16
C THR A 227 -0.27 0.87 21.38
N ASN A 228 -1.37 1.47 21.87
CA ASN A 228 -1.97 1.12 23.15
C ASN A 228 -3.05 0.05 23.04
N TYR A 229 -3.86 0.07 21.96
CA TYR A 229 -5.03 -0.81 21.84
C TYR A 229 -4.86 -1.94 20.82
N ARG A 230 -4.26 -1.67 19.66
CA ARG A 230 -3.99 -2.71 18.64
C ARG A 230 -2.67 -3.45 18.90
N LYS A 231 -1.82 -2.92 19.78
CA LYS A 231 -0.49 -3.48 20.13
C LYS A 231 0.42 -3.65 18.91
N GLU A 232 0.27 -2.77 17.93
CA GLU A 232 1.16 -2.68 16.77
C GLU A 232 2.52 -2.13 17.21
N THR A 233 3.61 -2.52 16.55
CA THR A 233 4.94 -1.96 16.80
C THR A 233 5.12 -0.70 15.94
N VAL A 234 5.22 0.47 16.58
CA VAL A 234 5.22 1.76 15.89
C VAL A 234 6.56 2.47 16.03
N TYR A 235 7.11 2.86 14.90
CA TYR A 235 8.32 3.68 14.79
C TYR A 235 7.97 5.07 14.29
N LEU A 236 8.63 6.09 14.86
CA LEU A 236 8.52 7.49 14.49
C LEU A 236 9.87 8.01 14.02
N TYR A 237 9.91 8.54 12.80
CA TYR A 237 11.12 9.12 12.22
C TYR A 237 10.88 10.58 11.84
N ARG A 238 11.71 11.50 12.34
CA ARG A 238 11.74 12.90 11.88
C ARG A 238 12.33 12.93 10.48
N LEU A 239 11.58 13.49 9.51
CA LEU A 239 12.08 13.70 8.15
C LEU A 239 13.01 14.93 8.11
N ASN A 240 14.08 14.85 7.30
CA ASN A 240 14.98 15.96 7.08
C ASN A 240 14.28 17.08 6.32
N ALA A 241 14.09 18.23 6.99
CA ALA A 241 13.34 19.37 6.47
C ALA A 241 14.02 20.05 5.26
N SER A 242 15.37 20.00 5.19
CA SER A 242 16.14 20.62 4.08
C SER A 242 15.79 20.05 2.70
N ASP A 243 15.21 18.88 2.68
CA ASP A 243 14.94 18.10 1.46
C ASP A 243 13.49 18.12 1.02
N ILE A 244 12.55 18.60 1.86
CA ILE A 244 11.12 18.57 1.60
C ILE A 244 10.55 19.96 1.87
N ASP A 245 9.90 20.52 0.87
CA ASP A 245 9.03 21.69 1.07
C ASP A 245 7.79 21.22 1.85
N ALA A 246 7.86 21.35 3.17
CA ALA A 246 6.84 20.82 4.07
C ALA A 246 5.46 21.46 3.84
N PRO A 247 5.32 22.79 3.69
CA PRO A 247 4.04 23.41 3.33
C PRO A 247 3.50 22.92 2.00
N ARG A 248 4.36 22.78 0.99
CA ARG A 248 3.96 22.28 -0.33
C ARG A 248 3.50 20.82 -0.26
N LEU A 249 4.17 19.98 0.52
CA LEU A 249 3.73 18.60 0.71
C LEU A 249 2.35 18.54 1.39
N LEU A 250 2.14 19.37 2.42
CA LEU A 250 0.84 19.44 3.08
C LEU A 250 -0.26 19.91 2.09
N LEU A 251 0.00 20.92 1.28
CA LEU A 251 -0.95 21.40 0.25
C LEU A 251 -1.30 20.29 -0.74
N VAL A 252 -0.32 19.50 -1.21
CA VAL A 252 -0.59 18.34 -2.08
C VAL A 252 -1.52 17.34 -1.41
N TYR A 253 -1.33 17.06 -0.10
CA TYR A 253 -2.24 16.19 0.64
C TYR A 253 -3.66 16.76 0.74
N LEU A 254 -3.79 18.06 1.03
CA LEU A 254 -5.08 18.73 1.18
C LEU A 254 -5.86 18.77 -0.14
N ASP A 255 -5.17 19.02 -1.26
CA ASP A 255 -5.75 18.96 -2.60
C ASP A 255 -6.27 17.54 -2.92
N ARG A 256 -5.46 16.51 -2.62
CA ARG A 256 -5.87 15.12 -2.82
C ARG A 256 -7.03 14.70 -1.92
N ILE A 257 -7.10 15.19 -0.70
CA ILE A 257 -8.23 14.99 0.22
C ILE A 257 -9.51 15.56 -0.40
N ASN A 258 -9.45 16.79 -0.92
CA ASN A 258 -10.60 17.43 -1.56
C ASN A 258 -11.02 16.71 -2.85
N GLU A 259 -10.06 16.31 -3.70
CA GLU A 259 -10.34 15.55 -4.90
C GLU A 259 -11.04 14.21 -4.58
N LEU A 260 -10.56 13.48 -3.57
CA LEU A 260 -11.17 12.22 -3.14
C LEU A 260 -12.59 12.41 -2.57
N ALA A 261 -12.83 13.53 -1.89
CA ALA A 261 -14.15 13.88 -1.38
C ALA A 261 -15.18 14.12 -2.49
N GLU A 262 -14.74 14.54 -3.68
CA GLU A 262 -15.58 14.74 -4.86
C GLU A 262 -15.63 13.51 -5.78
N ARG A 263 -14.49 12.81 -5.90
CA ARG A 263 -14.32 11.65 -6.79
C ARG A 263 -13.70 10.50 -6.02
N PRO A 264 -14.51 9.56 -5.50
CA PRO A 264 -14.00 8.40 -4.79
C PRO A 264 -13.07 7.56 -5.68
N GLU A 265 -12.07 6.97 -5.07
CA GLU A 265 -11.08 6.13 -5.72
C GLU A 265 -10.99 4.77 -5.03
N TRP A 266 -10.55 3.74 -5.78
CA TRP A 266 -10.23 2.45 -5.21
C TRP A 266 -8.86 2.48 -4.53
N TYR A 267 -8.77 1.96 -3.32
CA TYR A 267 -7.49 1.55 -2.75
C TYR A 267 -6.94 0.36 -3.54
N HIS A 268 -5.65 0.38 -3.82
CA HIS A 268 -4.98 -0.74 -4.47
C HIS A 268 -3.60 -0.95 -3.86
N LEU A 269 -3.35 -2.15 -3.32
CA LEU A 269 -2.16 -2.45 -2.53
C LEU A 269 -0.85 -2.06 -3.20
N LEU A 270 -0.73 -2.29 -4.52
CA LEU A 270 0.51 -2.09 -5.28
C LEU A 270 0.61 -0.74 -5.99
N SER A 271 -0.49 -0.05 -6.26
CA SER A 271 -0.47 1.17 -7.08
C SER A 271 -1.13 2.39 -6.43
N ASN A 272 -2.01 2.22 -5.44
CA ASN A 272 -2.74 3.30 -4.77
C ASN A 272 -2.86 3.02 -3.26
N SER A 273 -1.72 2.75 -2.61
CA SER A 273 -1.60 2.44 -1.17
C SER A 273 -0.91 3.58 -0.40
N CYS A 274 -0.88 3.48 0.93
CA CYS A 274 -0.30 4.48 1.80
C CYS A 274 1.12 4.88 1.38
N THR A 275 2.06 3.94 1.30
CA THR A 275 3.47 4.24 0.98
C THR A 275 3.63 4.75 -0.45
N ILE A 276 2.94 4.17 -1.43
CA ILE A 276 3.02 4.60 -2.84
C ILE A 276 2.55 6.05 -2.99
N ASN A 277 1.46 6.42 -2.34
CA ASN A 277 0.95 7.78 -2.38
C ASN A 277 1.86 8.77 -1.64
N ILE A 278 2.43 8.40 -0.48
CA ILE A 278 3.42 9.24 0.20
C ILE A 278 4.59 9.56 -0.75
N VAL A 279 5.15 8.55 -1.42
CA VAL A 279 6.25 8.76 -2.39
C VAL A 279 5.81 9.64 -3.57
N ARG A 280 4.60 9.40 -4.11
CA ARG A 280 4.04 10.21 -5.20
C ARG A 280 3.88 11.68 -4.81
N TYR A 281 3.35 11.96 -3.61
CA TYR A 281 3.11 13.33 -3.14
C TYR A 281 4.39 14.04 -2.76
N THR A 282 5.35 13.33 -2.16
CA THR A 282 6.70 13.88 -1.92
C THR A 282 7.37 14.28 -3.23
N ASN A 283 7.20 13.48 -4.30
CA ASN A 283 7.72 13.83 -5.62
C ASN A 283 6.98 15.04 -6.23
N ALA A 284 5.66 15.13 -6.07
CA ALA A 284 4.87 16.28 -6.53
C ALA A 284 5.23 17.57 -5.76
N ALA A 285 5.63 17.46 -4.49
CA ALA A 285 6.14 18.56 -3.68
C ALA A 285 7.56 19.03 -4.03
N GLY A 286 8.14 18.55 -5.14
CA GLY A 286 9.41 19.06 -5.69
C GLY A 286 10.60 18.13 -5.49
N ARG A 287 10.45 16.96 -4.85
CA ARG A 287 11.53 16.00 -4.67
C ARG A 287 11.38 14.82 -5.62
N VAL A 288 12.23 14.75 -6.64
CA VAL A 288 12.22 13.63 -7.59
C VAL A 288 12.99 12.45 -7.01
N GLY A 289 12.27 11.47 -6.45
CA GLY A 289 12.80 10.16 -6.08
C GLY A 289 12.52 9.13 -7.18
N ARG A 290 13.48 8.22 -7.44
CA ARG A 290 13.24 7.07 -8.32
C ARG A 290 12.39 6.03 -7.60
N PHE A 291 11.62 5.24 -8.37
CA PHE A 291 10.93 4.08 -7.82
C PHE A 291 11.93 3.09 -7.21
N ASP A 292 11.62 2.60 -6.02
CA ASP A 292 12.37 1.57 -5.31
C ASP A 292 11.41 0.47 -4.88
N ILE A 293 11.80 -0.78 -5.05
CA ILE A 293 10.98 -1.94 -4.70
C ILE A 293 10.58 -1.96 -3.21
N ARG A 294 11.40 -1.33 -2.34
CA ARG A 294 11.11 -1.17 -0.91
C ARG A 294 9.86 -0.33 -0.64
N HIS A 295 9.41 0.48 -1.60
CA HIS A 295 8.13 1.19 -1.49
C HIS A 295 6.92 0.24 -1.49
N LEU A 296 7.05 -0.94 -2.11
CA LEU A 296 6.04 -2.00 -2.09
C LEU A 296 6.12 -2.85 -0.82
N PHE A 297 7.34 -3.06 -0.31
CA PHE A 297 7.60 -3.83 0.90
C PHE A 297 7.73 -2.88 2.10
N LYS A 298 6.59 -2.52 2.68
CA LYS A 298 6.48 -1.51 3.75
C LYS A 298 7.39 -1.79 4.96
N GLY A 299 7.70 -3.07 5.22
CA GLY A 299 8.65 -3.50 6.25
C GLY A 299 10.11 -3.12 5.99
N LEU A 300 10.44 -2.59 4.81
CA LEU A 300 11.78 -2.13 4.45
C LEU A 300 11.86 -0.61 4.26
N ILE A 301 10.79 0.11 4.51
CA ILE A 301 10.70 1.55 4.22
C ILE A 301 11.61 2.38 5.13
N ASP A 302 11.78 1.99 6.37
CA ASP A 302 12.68 2.64 7.33
C ASP A 302 14.14 2.57 6.86
N ARG A 303 14.60 1.42 6.37
CA ARG A 303 15.92 1.28 5.74
C ARG A 303 16.06 2.13 4.48
N TYR A 304 15.00 2.23 3.67
CA TYR A 304 15.00 3.10 2.50
C TYR A 304 15.16 4.57 2.91
N LEU A 305 14.40 5.05 3.90
CA LEU A 305 14.50 6.42 4.42
C LEU A 305 15.92 6.72 4.92
N TYR A 306 16.52 5.80 5.66
CA TYR A 306 17.88 5.95 6.19
C TYR A 306 18.92 6.01 5.04
N HIS A 307 18.93 5.02 4.14
CA HIS A 307 19.93 4.98 3.05
C HIS A 307 19.74 6.09 2.01
N SER A 308 18.56 6.67 1.92
CA SER A 308 18.30 7.82 1.06
C SER A 308 18.54 9.18 1.73
N GLY A 309 19.05 9.20 2.99
CA GLY A 309 19.33 10.42 3.74
C GLY A 309 18.09 11.21 4.14
N ARG A 310 16.92 10.59 4.14
CA ARG A 310 15.64 11.27 4.44
C ARG A 310 15.34 11.41 5.94
N VAL A 311 16.10 10.70 6.76
CA VAL A 311 16.08 10.76 8.22
C VAL A 311 17.49 10.99 8.72
N ASP A 312 17.68 11.21 10.02
CA ASP A 312 18.99 11.39 10.61
C ASP A 312 19.89 10.18 10.33
N THR A 313 21.02 10.44 9.67
CA THR A 313 22.05 9.44 9.35
C THR A 313 23.32 9.60 10.19
N THR A 314 23.32 10.50 11.17
CA THR A 314 24.45 10.67 12.12
C THR A 314 24.57 9.48 13.06
N LEU A 315 23.46 8.82 13.36
CA LEU A 315 23.40 7.57 14.11
C LEU A 315 23.46 6.35 13.17
N ARG A 316 23.98 5.23 13.67
CA ARG A 316 23.83 3.95 12.96
C ARG A 316 22.34 3.57 12.88
N PHE A 317 21.95 2.91 11.79
CA PHE A 317 20.55 2.54 11.53
C PHE A 317 19.89 1.83 12.73
N ASP A 318 20.56 0.84 13.32
CA ASP A 318 20.00 0.07 14.43
C ASP A 318 19.76 0.94 15.68
N GLU A 319 20.64 1.93 15.93
CA GLU A 319 20.48 2.89 17.01
C GLU A 319 19.33 3.87 16.72
N LEU A 320 19.28 4.43 15.52
CA LEU A 320 18.17 5.27 15.09
C LEU A 320 16.85 4.53 15.24
N ARG A 321 16.76 3.29 14.73
CA ARG A 321 15.54 2.47 14.79
C ARG A 321 15.12 2.18 16.24
N ARG A 322 16.08 1.89 17.13
CA ARG A 322 15.78 1.67 18.54
C ARG A 322 15.20 2.92 19.22
N ARG A 323 15.77 4.11 18.94
CA ARG A 323 15.26 5.39 19.47
C ARG A 323 13.93 5.80 18.85
N SER A 324 13.65 5.36 17.64
CA SER A 324 12.41 5.63 16.91
C SER A 324 11.23 4.76 17.37
N LEU A 325 11.46 3.70 18.16
CA LEU A 325 10.39 2.87 18.71
C LEU A 325 9.66 3.63 19.81
N ILE A 326 8.38 3.93 19.60
CA ILE A 326 7.61 4.81 20.50
C ILE A 326 6.61 4.08 21.40
N ASN A 327 6.49 2.76 21.31
CA ASN A 327 5.43 2.01 22.01
C ASN A 327 5.44 2.23 23.53
N GLU A 328 6.60 2.15 24.15
CA GLU A 328 6.72 2.33 25.61
C GLU A 328 6.32 3.75 26.03
N ALA A 329 6.85 4.76 25.34
CA ALA A 329 6.51 6.16 25.58
C ALA A 329 5.03 6.46 25.35
N ALA A 330 4.43 5.88 24.28
CA ALA A 330 3.02 6.05 23.96
C ALA A 330 2.11 5.38 25.02
N GLN A 331 2.48 4.19 25.49
CA GLN A 331 1.73 3.49 26.55
C GLN A 331 1.83 4.22 27.90
N ALA A 332 3.00 4.77 28.23
CA ALA A 332 3.18 5.56 29.45
C ALA A 332 2.48 6.93 29.38
N ALA A 333 2.36 7.52 28.19
CA ALA A 333 1.65 8.78 28.00
C ALA A 333 0.13 8.60 28.01
N ASP A 334 -0.35 7.48 27.47
CA ASP A 334 -1.77 7.11 27.29
C ASP A 334 -2.66 8.30 26.85
N ASP A 335 -3.53 8.83 27.73
CA ASP A 335 -4.44 9.94 27.43
C ASP A 335 -3.87 11.32 27.80
N ALA A 336 -2.61 11.40 28.19
CA ALA A 336 -1.97 12.64 28.60
C ALA A 336 -2.10 13.73 27.53
N PRO A 337 -2.37 14.98 27.91
CA PRO A 337 -2.52 16.08 26.95
C PRO A 337 -1.24 16.39 26.17
N ASP A 338 -0.07 16.04 26.72
CA ASP A 338 1.25 16.16 26.12
C ASP A 338 1.74 14.87 25.43
N PHE A 339 0.81 13.96 25.05
CA PHE A 339 1.10 12.68 24.36
C PHE A 339 2.06 12.86 23.20
N SER A 340 1.78 13.81 22.32
CA SER A 340 2.59 14.09 21.11
C SER A 340 4.03 14.50 21.43
N GLN A 341 4.26 15.17 22.56
CA GLN A 341 5.60 15.53 23.01
C GLN A 341 6.32 14.32 23.61
N ARG A 342 5.63 13.53 24.44
CA ARG A 342 6.20 12.35 25.11
C ARG A 342 6.65 11.28 24.13
N ILE A 343 5.90 10.99 23.07
CA ILE A 343 6.29 10.00 22.06
C ILE A 343 7.54 10.41 21.26
N ARG A 344 7.98 11.66 21.36
CA ARG A 344 9.17 12.20 20.69
C ARG A 344 10.40 12.33 21.60
N ALA A 345 10.26 12.02 22.88
CA ALA A 345 11.33 12.26 23.87
C ALA A 345 12.62 11.47 23.60
N SER A 346 12.51 10.31 22.92
CA SER A 346 13.67 9.47 22.56
C SER A 346 14.27 9.79 21.20
N LEU A 347 13.62 10.64 20.38
CA LEU A 347 14.14 10.98 19.08
C LEU A 347 15.47 11.72 19.18
N PRO A 348 16.37 11.52 18.19
CA PRO A 348 17.57 12.35 18.10
C PRO A 348 17.19 13.81 17.97
N THR A 349 17.83 14.68 18.73
CA THR A 349 17.75 16.13 18.50
C THR A 349 18.44 16.43 17.20
N THR A 350 17.67 16.81 16.18
CA THR A 350 18.25 17.23 14.89
C THR A 350 19.13 18.45 15.16
N PRO A 351 20.43 18.43 14.79
CA PRO A 351 21.20 19.67 14.77
C PRO A 351 20.54 20.65 13.80
N HIS A 352 20.32 21.87 14.24
CA HIS A 352 19.81 22.98 13.45
C HIS A 352 20.76 23.37 12.33
#